data_a921a2ef7a6daee06c1ed9e3e6270ce2
#
_entry.id   a921a2ef7a6daee06c1ed9e3e6270ce2
#
_cell.length_a   1.000
_cell.length_b   1.000
_cell.length_c   1.000
_cell.angle_alpha   90.00
_cell.angle_beta   90.00
_cell.angle_gamma   90.00
#
_symmetry.space_group_name_H-M   'P 1'
#
loop_
_entity.id
_entity.type
_entity.pdbx_description
1 polymer ?
#
loop_
_entity_poly.entity_id
_entity_poly.type
_entity_poly.pdbx_seq_one_letter_code
_entity_poly.pdbx_strand_id
1 'polypeptide(L)'
;MNPMDIHTLTKRDEIRRCLQIARDLPGWFNEAGLRAMERDLGEERTFVAIEGGDVLGFVTVKPLNERALEILWMAVRRELRGKGIGTEMLLFAEEWAKERGFEVLVVKTSGDLSYEPYDATRRFYELRGFVRIALIDPYPGWGEPALVYVKCLKRK
;
A
#
# COMPACT_ATOMS: atom_id res chain seq x y z
N MET A 1 2.78 3.03 27.63
CA MET A 1 2.78 3.28 26.18
C MET A 1 2.21 2.05 25.48
N ASN A 2 1.09 2.21 24.77
CA ASN A 2 0.50 1.10 24.05
C ASN A 2 1.28 0.89 22.75
N PRO A 3 1.86 -0.30 22.52
CA PRO A 3 2.53 -0.55 21.27
C PRO A 3 1.54 -0.56 20.11
N MET A 4 2.03 -0.22 18.93
CA MET A 4 1.26 -0.30 17.71
C MET A 4 1.05 -1.76 17.34
N ASP A 5 -0.20 -2.13 17.06
CA ASP A 5 -0.56 -3.45 16.55
C ASP A 5 -0.92 -3.37 15.09
N ILE A 6 -0.63 -4.43 14.35
CA ILE A 6 -1.05 -4.56 12.96
C ILE A 6 -1.89 -5.84 12.88
N HIS A 7 -3.13 -5.71 12.40
CA HIS A 7 -4.01 -6.86 12.24
C HIS A 7 -4.85 -6.75 10.96
N THR A 8 -5.47 -7.86 10.57
CA THR A 8 -6.35 -7.88 9.41
C THR A 8 -7.61 -7.06 9.70
N LEU A 9 -7.98 -6.20 8.76
CA LEU A 9 -9.23 -5.43 8.82
C LEU A 9 -10.42 -6.38 8.83
N THR A 10 -11.31 -6.24 9.81
CA THR A 10 -12.49 -7.08 9.95
C THR A 10 -13.79 -6.30 10.10
N LYS A 11 -13.73 -5.01 10.43
CA LYS A 11 -14.89 -4.18 10.74
C LYS A 11 -15.13 -3.11 9.68
N ARG A 12 -16.39 -2.88 9.33
CA ARG A 12 -16.76 -1.81 8.39
C ARG A 12 -16.30 -0.44 8.84
N ASP A 13 -16.30 -0.20 10.16
CA ASP A 13 -15.83 1.05 10.72
C ASP A 13 -14.35 1.30 10.39
N GLU A 14 -13.55 0.25 10.38
CA GLU A 14 -12.13 0.34 9.99
C GLU A 14 -11.96 0.74 8.53
N ILE A 15 -12.84 0.26 7.64
CA ILE A 15 -12.85 0.66 6.23
C ILE A 15 -13.06 2.18 6.13
N ARG A 16 -14.06 2.69 6.85
CA ARG A 16 -14.36 4.12 6.85
C ARG A 16 -13.16 4.96 7.30
N ARG A 17 -12.49 4.50 8.35
CA ARG A 17 -11.31 5.18 8.90
C ARG A 17 -10.14 5.16 7.91
N CYS A 18 -9.94 4.04 7.21
CA CYS A 18 -8.93 3.95 6.17
C CYS A 18 -9.21 4.94 5.03
N LEU A 19 -10.46 5.00 4.57
CA LEU A 19 -10.86 5.93 3.52
C LEU A 19 -10.66 7.39 3.95
N GLN A 20 -10.91 7.69 5.22
CA GLN A 20 -10.69 9.04 5.74
C GLN A 20 -9.22 9.41 5.70
N ILE A 21 -8.33 8.47 6.03
CA ILE A 21 -6.87 8.69 5.92
C ILE A 21 -6.51 9.04 4.48
N ALA A 22 -7.04 8.30 3.51
CA ALA A 22 -6.76 8.55 2.10
C ALA A 22 -7.32 9.90 1.63
N ARG A 23 -8.51 10.28 2.09
CA ARG A 23 -9.11 11.59 1.75
C ARG A 23 -8.28 12.76 2.24
N ASP A 24 -7.57 12.59 3.34
CA ASP A 24 -6.69 13.61 3.88
C ASP A 24 -5.35 13.70 3.13
N LEU A 25 -5.19 12.91 2.07
CA LEU A 25 -4.00 12.87 1.23
C LEU A 25 -4.35 13.11 -0.25
N PRO A 26 -4.95 14.25 -0.60
CA PRO A 26 -5.46 14.47 -1.97
C PRO A 26 -4.36 14.53 -3.04
N GLY A 27 -3.11 14.75 -2.66
CA GLY A 27 -1.98 14.70 -3.59
C GLY A 27 -1.69 13.30 -4.11
N TRP A 28 -2.19 12.26 -3.43
CA TRP A 28 -1.97 10.85 -3.80
C TRP A 28 -3.24 10.15 -4.28
N PHE A 29 -4.42 10.55 -3.77
CA PHE A 29 -5.67 9.85 -4.04
C PHE A 29 -6.73 10.83 -4.53
N ASN A 30 -7.17 10.65 -5.78
CA ASN A 30 -8.28 11.42 -6.36
C ASN A 30 -9.61 10.68 -6.15
N GLU A 31 -10.72 11.26 -6.61
CA GLU A 31 -12.04 10.66 -6.40
C GLU A 31 -12.18 9.27 -7.04
N ALA A 32 -11.61 9.08 -8.23
CA ALA A 32 -11.66 7.76 -8.89
C ALA A 32 -10.87 6.73 -8.09
N GLY A 33 -9.70 7.13 -7.57
CA GLY A 33 -8.88 6.28 -6.71
C GLY A 33 -9.58 5.92 -5.41
N LEU A 34 -10.25 6.89 -4.78
CA LEU A 34 -11.00 6.65 -3.55
C LEU A 34 -12.16 5.68 -3.76
N ARG A 35 -12.86 5.76 -4.88
CA ARG A 35 -13.93 4.82 -5.22
C ARG A 35 -13.39 3.40 -5.43
N ALA A 36 -12.26 3.29 -6.13
CA ALA A 36 -11.62 1.99 -6.33
C ALA A 36 -11.15 1.41 -4.99
N MET A 37 -10.56 2.24 -4.15
CA MET A 37 -10.12 1.84 -2.80
C MET A 37 -11.27 1.32 -1.95
N GLU A 38 -12.42 1.99 -1.98
CA GLU A 38 -13.58 1.56 -1.21
C GLU A 38 -14.01 0.14 -1.59
N ARG A 39 -14.02 -0.18 -2.90
CA ARG A 39 -14.33 -1.54 -3.36
C ARG A 39 -13.27 -2.53 -2.90
N ASP A 40 -12.01 -2.18 -3.08
CA ASP A 40 -10.89 -3.07 -2.78
C ASP A 40 -10.78 -3.40 -1.29
N LEU A 41 -10.99 -2.42 -0.42
CA LEU A 41 -10.93 -2.63 1.02
C LEU A 41 -12.02 -3.61 1.52
N GLY A 42 -13.15 -3.64 0.82
CA GLY A 42 -14.24 -4.57 1.13
C GLY A 42 -14.04 -5.98 0.56
N GLU A 43 -13.24 -6.12 -0.49
CA GLU A 43 -13.07 -7.38 -1.23
C GLU A 43 -11.71 -8.03 -1.01
N GLU A 44 -10.66 -7.23 -0.82
CA GLU A 44 -9.29 -7.70 -0.72
C GLU A 44 -8.81 -7.66 0.73
N ARG A 45 -7.67 -8.30 1.01
CA ARG A 45 -7.13 -8.32 2.36
C ARG A 45 -6.45 -6.99 2.68
N THR A 46 -6.84 -6.39 3.79
CA THR A 46 -6.25 -5.15 4.28
C THR A 46 -5.72 -5.37 5.69
N PHE A 47 -4.50 -4.90 5.94
CA PHE A 47 -3.91 -4.85 7.27
C PHE A 47 -3.97 -3.42 7.76
N VAL A 48 -4.36 -3.24 9.02
CA VAL A 48 -4.46 -1.92 9.65
C VAL A 48 -3.49 -1.83 10.81
N ALA A 49 -2.83 -0.68 10.92
CA ALA A 49 -1.97 -0.34 12.06
C ALA A 49 -2.82 0.43 13.06
N ILE A 50 -2.90 -0.07 14.28
CA ILE A 50 -3.77 0.46 15.33
C ILE A 50 -2.92 0.79 16.57
N GLU A 51 -3.20 1.94 17.18
CA GLU A 51 -2.61 2.32 18.47
C GLU A 51 -3.69 3.06 19.28
N GLY A 52 -3.94 2.58 20.49
CA GLY A 52 -4.95 3.21 21.36
C GLY A 52 -6.35 3.27 20.77
N GLY A 53 -6.71 2.30 19.92
CA GLY A 53 -8.00 2.26 19.22
C GLY A 53 -8.07 3.08 17.94
N ASP A 54 -7.02 3.85 17.62
CA ASP A 54 -6.99 4.68 16.42
C ASP A 54 -6.30 3.94 15.26
N VAL A 55 -6.87 4.05 14.06
CA VAL A 55 -6.24 3.56 12.84
C VAL A 55 -5.20 4.57 12.40
N LEU A 56 -3.95 4.15 12.35
CA LEU A 56 -2.81 5.01 11.97
C LEU A 56 -2.47 4.91 10.49
N GLY A 57 -2.76 3.77 9.89
CA GLY A 57 -2.46 3.51 8.49
C GLY A 57 -3.01 2.15 8.07
N PHE A 58 -2.88 1.85 6.79
CA PHE A 58 -3.34 0.57 6.25
C PHE A 58 -2.55 0.19 5.00
N VAL A 59 -2.55 -1.10 4.71
CA VAL A 59 -2.00 -1.65 3.47
C VAL A 59 -2.94 -2.73 2.96
N THR A 60 -3.32 -2.64 1.68
CA THR A 60 -4.21 -3.60 1.03
C THR A 60 -3.40 -4.42 0.03
N VAL A 61 -3.56 -5.74 0.07
CA VAL A 61 -2.83 -6.65 -0.79
C VAL A 61 -3.79 -7.53 -1.57
N LYS A 62 -3.35 -7.94 -2.78
CA LYS A 62 -4.14 -8.78 -3.67
C LYS A 62 -3.25 -9.79 -4.38
N PRO A 63 -3.55 -11.10 -4.32
CA PRO A 63 -2.81 -12.07 -5.11
C PRO A 63 -3.03 -11.82 -6.61
N LEU A 64 -1.94 -11.74 -7.37
CA LEU A 64 -1.99 -11.71 -8.82
C LEU A 64 -2.02 -13.14 -9.37
N ASN A 65 -1.34 -14.02 -8.68
CA ASN A 65 -1.31 -15.46 -8.91
C ASN A 65 -0.78 -16.12 -7.63
N GLU A 66 -0.49 -17.41 -7.66
CA GLU A 66 -0.02 -18.15 -6.49
C GLU A 66 1.35 -17.73 -5.98
N ARG A 67 2.12 -16.98 -6.78
CA ARG A 67 3.51 -16.61 -6.46
C ARG A 67 3.74 -15.12 -6.28
N ALA A 68 2.84 -14.28 -6.79
CA ALA A 68 2.99 -12.81 -6.77
C ALA A 68 1.84 -12.15 -6.04
N LEU A 69 2.17 -11.30 -5.07
CA LEU A 69 1.22 -10.53 -4.29
C LEU A 69 1.41 -9.05 -4.62
N GLU A 70 0.33 -8.37 -4.95
CA GLU A 70 0.37 -6.94 -5.24
C GLU A 70 -0.03 -6.13 -4.01
N ILE A 71 0.71 -5.05 -3.76
CA ILE A 71 0.31 -4.00 -2.82
C ILE A 71 -0.57 -3.04 -3.61
N LEU A 72 -1.88 -3.07 -3.36
CA LEU A 72 -2.85 -2.22 -4.05
C LEU A 72 -2.88 -0.81 -3.51
N TRP A 73 -2.93 -0.69 -2.18
CA TRP A 73 -3.07 0.59 -1.50
C TRP A 73 -2.23 0.58 -0.25
N MET A 74 -1.61 1.69 0.05
CA MET A 74 -0.93 1.90 1.33
C MET A 74 -0.96 3.38 1.67
N ALA A 75 -1.37 3.70 2.88
CA ALA A 75 -1.39 5.07 3.36
C ALA A 75 -1.16 5.13 4.86
N VAL A 76 -0.56 6.22 5.31
CA VAL A 76 -0.34 6.53 6.72
C VAL A 76 -0.94 7.91 6.96
N ARG A 77 -1.54 8.13 8.12
CA ARG A 77 -2.09 9.42 8.49
C ARG A 77 -1.05 10.51 8.27
N ARG A 78 -1.51 11.64 7.71
CA ARG A 78 -0.62 12.74 7.31
C ARG A 78 0.33 13.16 8.44
N GLU A 79 -0.21 13.35 9.65
CA GLU A 79 0.55 13.82 10.80
C GLU A 79 1.52 12.80 11.38
N LEU A 80 1.41 11.54 10.93
CA LEU A 80 2.25 10.45 11.42
C LEU A 80 3.30 9.99 10.40
N ARG A 81 3.41 10.68 9.28
CA ARG A 81 4.39 10.32 8.24
C ARG A 81 5.81 10.54 8.75
N GLY A 82 6.74 9.73 8.26
CA GLY A 82 8.15 9.83 8.66
C GLY A 82 8.48 9.19 10.01
N LYS A 83 7.54 8.45 10.62
CA LYS A 83 7.73 7.80 11.93
C LYS A 83 7.90 6.29 11.85
N GLY A 84 8.06 5.74 10.65
CA GLY A 84 8.31 4.31 10.45
C GLY A 84 7.08 3.42 10.37
N ILE A 85 5.87 3.97 10.43
CA ILE A 85 4.64 3.18 10.40
C ILE A 85 4.49 2.46 9.05
N GLY A 86 4.76 3.15 7.94
CA GLY A 86 4.72 2.55 6.62
C GLY A 86 5.71 1.40 6.47
N THR A 87 6.90 1.56 7.02
CA THR A 87 7.93 0.51 7.01
C THR A 87 7.47 -0.73 7.78
N GLU A 88 6.89 -0.53 8.97
CA GLU A 88 6.39 -1.65 9.77
C GLU A 88 5.23 -2.37 9.10
N MET A 89 4.31 -1.65 8.46
CA MET A 89 3.21 -2.25 7.72
C MET A 89 3.74 -3.06 6.53
N LEU A 90 4.73 -2.53 5.81
CA LEU A 90 5.33 -3.22 4.68
C LEU A 90 6.02 -4.50 5.12
N LEU A 91 6.77 -4.46 6.22
CA LEU A 91 7.43 -5.64 6.79
C LEU A 91 6.39 -6.69 7.21
N PHE A 92 5.29 -6.26 7.80
CA PHE A 92 4.20 -7.16 8.16
C PHE A 92 3.63 -7.86 6.92
N ALA A 93 3.37 -7.11 5.86
CA ALA A 93 2.86 -7.67 4.61
C ALA A 93 3.86 -8.64 3.98
N GLU A 94 5.16 -8.33 4.03
CA GLU A 94 6.21 -9.22 3.54
C GLU A 94 6.25 -10.55 4.30
N GLU A 95 6.19 -10.51 5.62
CA GLU A 95 6.18 -11.72 6.44
C GLU A 95 4.91 -12.54 6.19
N TRP A 96 3.78 -11.88 6.11
CA TRP A 96 2.52 -12.54 5.77
C TRP A 96 2.61 -13.23 4.40
N ALA A 97 3.19 -12.56 3.42
CA ALA A 97 3.36 -13.10 2.08
C ALA A 97 4.29 -14.32 2.06
N LYS A 98 5.43 -14.23 2.77
CA LYS A 98 6.38 -15.35 2.87
C LYS A 98 5.73 -16.58 3.49
N GLU A 99 4.97 -16.40 4.55
CA GLU A 99 4.30 -17.50 5.24
C GLU A 99 3.30 -18.22 4.34
N ARG A 100 2.75 -17.53 3.34
CA ARG A 100 1.80 -18.10 2.40
C ARG A 100 2.41 -18.54 1.08
N GLY A 101 3.73 -18.52 0.98
CA GLY A 101 4.44 -19.03 -0.18
C GLY A 101 4.56 -18.07 -1.35
N PHE A 102 4.23 -16.78 -1.16
CA PHE A 102 4.48 -15.79 -2.20
C PHE A 102 5.98 -15.54 -2.34
N GLU A 103 6.43 -15.38 -3.56
CA GLU A 103 7.84 -15.19 -3.87
C GLU A 103 8.18 -13.76 -4.24
N VAL A 104 7.18 -12.99 -4.65
CA VAL A 104 7.37 -11.64 -5.18
C VAL A 104 6.28 -10.71 -4.68
N LEU A 105 6.68 -9.50 -4.27
CA LEU A 105 5.76 -8.39 -4.07
C LEU A 105 5.83 -7.47 -5.28
N VAL A 106 4.68 -6.97 -5.71
CA VAL A 106 4.55 -6.02 -6.82
C VAL A 106 3.85 -4.77 -6.31
N VAL A 107 4.31 -3.59 -6.72
CA VAL A 107 3.61 -2.33 -6.45
C VAL A 107 3.66 -1.46 -7.70
N LYS A 108 2.56 -0.75 -7.97
CA LYS A 108 2.47 0.22 -9.05
C LYS A 108 2.30 1.60 -8.46
N THR A 109 3.05 2.57 -8.99
CA THR A 109 2.97 3.98 -8.59
C THR A 109 2.80 4.82 -9.84
N SER A 110 2.48 6.11 -9.66
CA SER A 110 2.40 7.03 -10.79
C SER A 110 3.71 7.04 -11.58
N GLY A 111 3.59 6.92 -12.89
CA GLY A 111 4.72 7.03 -13.82
C GLY A 111 5.02 8.44 -14.26
N ASP A 112 4.25 9.43 -13.80
CA ASP A 112 4.51 10.83 -14.05
C ASP A 112 5.64 11.30 -13.13
N LEU A 113 6.86 11.28 -13.66
CA LEU A 113 8.07 11.64 -12.91
C LEU A 113 8.15 13.13 -12.58
N SER A 114 7.31 13.95 -13.21
CA SER A 114 7.24 15.39 -12.93
C SER A 114 6.30 15.71 -11.76
N TYR A 115 5.48 14.74 -11.34
CA TYR A 115 4.53 14.94 -10.25
C TYR A 115 5.22 14.70 -8.91
N GLU A 116 5.59 15.77 -8.26
CA GLU A 116 6.42 15.79 -7.04
C GLU A 116 5.88 14.94 -5.88
N PRO A 117 4.57 14.92 -5.59
CA PRO A 117 4.08 14.12 -4.42
C PRO A 117 4.48 12.65 -4.43
N TYR A 118 4.69 12.07 -5.61
CA TYR A 118 5.10 10.67 -5.70
C TYR A 118 6.61 10.44 -5.58
N ASP A 119 7.42 11.50 -5.52
CA ASP A 119 8.87 11.34 -5.34
C ASP A 119 9.20 10.60 -4.04
N ALA A 120 8.56 10.99 -2.94
CA ALA A 120 8.75 10.35 -1.66
C ALA A 120 8.24 8.90 -1.67
N THR A 121 7.16 8.62 -2.38
CA THR A 121 6.60 7.28 -2.51
C THR A 121 7.56 6.37 -3.26
N ARG A 122 8.10 6.84 -4.39
CA ARG A 122 9.08 6.05 -5.17
C ARG A 122 10.33 5.77 -4.34
N ARG A 123 10.84 6.79 -3.64
CA ARG A 123 12.01 6.64 -2.78
C ARG A 123 11.74 5.65 -1.64
N PHE A 124 10.53 5.68 -1.06
CA PHE A 124 10.13 4.77 0.00
C PHE A 124 10.32 3.32 -0.45
N TYR A 125 9.77 2.96 -1.61
CA TYR A 125 9.87 1.60 -2.12
C TYR A 125 11.28 1.23 -2.54
N GLU A 126 12.00 2.14 -3.20
CA GLU A 126 13.36 1.87 -3.65
C GLU A 126 14.31 1.63 -2.48
N LEU A 127 14.16 2.39 -1.39
CA LEU A 127 14.96 2.19 -0.19
C LEU A 127 14.68 0.86 0.50
N ARG A 128 13.53 0.25 0.25
CA ARG A 128 13.16 -1.02 0.86
C ARG A 128 13.36 -2.21 -0.05
N GLY A 129 14.13 -2.00 -1.12
CA GLY A 129 14.57 -3.09 -1.97
C GLY A 129 13.69 -3.39 -3.18
N PHE A 130 12.69 -2.54 -3.46
CA PHE A 130 11.90 -2.68 -4.67
C PHE A 130 12.70 -2.16 -5.86
N VAL A 131 12.62 -2.88 -6.98
CA VAL A 131 13.31 -2.56 -8.22
C VAL A 131 12.28 -2.15 -9.27
N ARG A 132 12.54 -1.03 -9.93
CA ARG A 132 11.71 -0.56 -11.04
C ARG A 132 11.93 -1.46 -12.24
N ILE A 133 10.87 -2.12 -12.74
CA ILE A 133 10.99 -3.07 -13.83
C ILE A 133 10.30 -2.62 -15.12
N ALA A 134 9.34 -1.71 -15.05
CA ALA A 134 8.59 -1.29 -16.23
C ALA A 134 7.92 0.05 -16.04
N LEU A 135 7.74 0.76 -17.17
CA LEU A 135 6.85 1.91 -17.29
C LEU A 135 5.78 1.53 -18.31
N ILE A 136 4.52 1.56 -17.90
CA ILE A 136 3.39 1.26 -18.77
C ILE A 136 2.59 2.54 -18.98
N ASP A 137 2.55 3.04 -20.22
CA ASP A 137 1.95 4.34 -20.52
C ASP A 137 1.08 4.27 -21.79
N PRO A 138 -0.24 4.49 -21.68
CA PRO A 138 -1.00 4.59 -20.43
C PRO A 138 -1.24 3.22 -19.78
N TYR A 139 -1.37 3.20 -18.47
CA TYR A 139 -1.75 1.98 -17.78
C TYR A 139 -3.26 1.76 -17.93
N PRO A 140 -3.70 0.55 -18.33
CA PRO A 140 -5.12 0.27 -18.53
C PRO A 140 -5.97 0.60 -17.30
N GLY A 141 -7.01 1.40 -17.51
CA GLY A 141 -7.90 1.83 -16.45
C GLY A 141 -7.43 3.06 -15.67
N TRP A 142 -6.17 3.47 -15.82
CA TRP A 142 -5.67 4.66 -15.15
C TRP A 142 -5.75 5.92 -16.02
N GLY A 143 -5.57 5.77 -17.36
CA GLY A 143 -5.47 6.90 -18.27
C GLY A 143 -4.18 7.71 -18.12
N GLU A 144 -3.22 7.20 -17.34
CA GLU A 144 -1.93 7.83 -17.09
C GLU A 144 -0.87 6.75 -16.93
N PRO A 145 0.44 7.12 -16.97
CA PRO A 145 1.50 6.13 -16.87
C PRO A 145 1.62 5.54 -15.46
N ALA A 146 2.04 4.27 -15.42
CA ALA A 146 2.36 3.59 -14.16
C ALA A 146 3.79 3.06 -14.19
N LEU A 147 4.50 3.25 -13.08
CA LEU A 147 5.76 2.58 -12.81
C LEU A 147 5.47 1.30 -12.04
N VAL A 148 6.06 0.20 -12.49
CA VAL A 148 5.91 -1.10 -11.83
C VAL A 148 7.21 -1.44 -11.10
N TYR A 149 7.08 -1.73 -9.81
CA TYR A 149 8.18 -2.14 -8.94
C TYR A 149 7.96 -3.56 -8.45
N VAL A 150 9.05 -4.29 -8.27
CA VAL A 150 9.03 -5.66 -7.79
C VAL A 150 10.08 -5.84 -6.71
N LYS A 151 9.73 -6.60 -5.68
CA LYS A 151 10.68 -7.05 -4.67
C LYS A 151 10.60 -8.56 -4.54
N CYS A 152 11.75 -9.24 -4.70
CA CYS A 152 11.83 -10.68 -4.46
C CYS A 152 11.86 -10.93 -2.96
N LEU A 153 11.03 -11.89 -2.50
CA LEU A 153 10.97 -12.27 -1.11
C LEU A 153 11.90 -13.44 -0.86
N LYS A 154 12.67 -13.37 0.24
CA LYS A 154 13.52 -14.49 0.63
C LYS A 154 12.66 -15.57 1.24
N ARG A 155 12.84 -16.80 0.78
CA ARG A 155 12.17 -17.96 1.37
C ARG A 155 12.68 -18.21 2.77
N LYS A 156 11.78 -18.61 3.63
CA LYS A 156 12.16 -19.11 4.96
C LYS A 156 12.56 -20.57 4.88
#